data_90aecd681612b789e90a3515399e9f9a
#
_entry.id   90aecd681612b789e90a3515399e9f9a
#
_cell.length_a   1.000
_cell.length_b   1.000
_cell.length_c   1.000
_cell.angle_alpha   90.00
_cell.angle_beta   90.00
_cell.angle_gamma   90.00
#
_symmetry.space_group_name_H-M   'P 1'
#
loop_
_entity.id
_entity.type
_entity.pdbx_description
1 polymer ?
#
loop_
_entity_poly.entity_id
_entity_poly.type
_entity_poly.pdbx_seq_one_letter_code
_entity_poly.pdbx_strand_id
1 'polypeptide(L)'
;MSKFYKFITISVLFYSILMCYINVASAKTWQCSFKDGWTLNQDGTETSLSKGTFYGTREYLPPDRMLPLQTHGPMETQILEEMVYQPVATTLIGHAVVEIGSMTLSVSETLTDKESIITVIFHDGVTKALVERNLCIRIE
;
A
#
# COMPACT_ATOMS: atom_id res chain seq x y z
N MET A 1 -51.63 -20.36 -5.26
CA MET A 1 -50.90 -19.84 -4.10
C MET A 1 -49.57 -20.53 -3.84
N SER A 2 -49.41 -21.84 -4.00
CA SER A 2 -48.12 -22.52 -3.69
C SER A 2 -46.95 -22.14 -4.61
N LYS A 3 -47.17 -21.72 -5.84
CA LYS A 3 -46.09 -21.32 -6.77
C LYS A 3 -45.50 -19.93 -6.45
N PHE A 4 -46.29 -19.02 -5.88
CA PHE A 4 -45.86 -17.67 -5.52
C PHE A 4 -44.94 -17.69 -4.29
N TYR A 5 -45.23 -18.51 -3.32
CA TYR A 5 -44.37 -18.68 -2.10
C TYR A 5 -43.01 -19.28 -2.45
N LYS A 6 -42.93 -20.21 -3.40
CA LYS A 6 -41.65 -20.79 -3.85
C LYS A 6 -40.74 -19.74 -4.53
N PHE A 7 -41.33 -18.81 -5.28
CA PHE A 7 -40.53 -17.74 -5.94
C PHE A 7 -39.98 -16.74 -4.97
N ILE A 8 -40.77 -16.35 -3.96
CA ILE A 8 -40.31 -15.41 -2.90
C ILE A 8 -39.22 -16.04 -2.05
N THR A 9 -39.33 -17.31 -1.69
CA THR A 9 -38.33 -18.03 -0.87
C THR A 9 -36.99 -18.16 -1.61
N ILE A 10 -37.03 -18.44 -2.92
CA ILE A 10 -35.82 -18.55 -3.75
C ILE A 10 -35.15 -17.18 -3.92
N SER A 11 -35.91 -16.10 -4.12
CA SER A 11 -35.35 -14.73 -4.21
C SER A 11 -34.72 -14.28 -2.92
N VAL A 12 -35.33 -14.57 -1.78
CA VAL A 12 -34.77 -14.22 -0.45
C VAL A 12 -33.48 -15.01 -0.16
N LEU A 13 -33.45 -16.31 -0.54
CA LEU A 13 -32.24 -17.13 -0.39
C LEU A 13 -31.11 -16.63 -1.30
N PHE A 14 -31.40 -16.23 -2.53
CA PHE A 14 -30.42 -15.69 -3.46
C PHE A 14 -29.86 -14.35 -2.98
N TYR A 15 -30.70 -13.49 -2.39
CA TYR A 15 -30.27 -12.21 -1.80
C TYR A 15 -29.39 -12.41 -0.56
N SER A 16 -29.73 -13.40 0.27
CA SER A 16 -28.93 -13.74 1.47
C SER A 16 -27.58 -14.33 1.09
N ILE A 17 -27.50 -15.14 0.04
CA ILE A 17 -26.24 -15.71 -0.44
C ILE A 17 -25.39 -14.63 -1.10
N LEU A 18 -25.99 -13.69 -1.85
CA LEU A 18 -25.26 -12.56 -2.45
C LEU A 18 -24.70 -11.61 -1.39
N MET A 19 -25.40 -11.39 -0.29
CA MET A 19 -24.92 -10.56 0.83
C MET A 19 -23.79 -11.24 1.63
N CYS A 20 -23.72 -12.57 1.66
CA CYS A 20 -22.62 -13.30 2.31
C CYS A 20 -21.32 -13.26 1.49
N TYR A 21 -21.37 -12.96 0.19
CA TYR A 21 -20.18 -12.86 -0.67
C TYR A 21 -19.61 -11.44 -0.77
N ILE A 22 -20.25 -10.44 -0.21
CA ILE A 22 -19.64 -9.14 -0.02
C ILE A 22 -18.76 -9.24 1.24
N ASN A 23 -17.64 -9.93 1.12
CA ASN A 23 -16.52 -9.69 2.00
C ASN A 23 -16.06 -8.26 1.74
N VAL A 24 -16.68 -7.32 2.44
CA VAL A 24 -16.17 -5.95 2.51
C VAL A 24 -14.80 -6.10 3.16
N ALA A 25 -13.74 -6.07 2.35
CA ALA A 25 -12.40 -6.03 2.87
C ALA A 25 -12.36 -4.82 3.81
N SER A 26 -12.18 -5.08 5.11
CA SER A 26 -12.13 -4.02 6.11
C SER A 26 -10.86 -3.20 5.92
N ALA A 27 -10.94 -1.90 6.19
CA ALA A 27 -9.78 -1.04 6.34
C ALA A 27 -8.79 -1.68 7.33
N LYS A 28 -7.49 -1.56 7.05
CA LYS A 28 -6.42 -2.08 7.90
C LYS A 28 -5.43 -0.95 8.15
N THR A 29 -5.03 -0.79 9.40
CA THR A 29 -4.10 0.27 9.80
C THR A 29 -2.78 -0.33 10.26
N TRP A 30 -1.69 0.23 9.77
CA TRP A 30 -0.33 -0.11 10.17
C TRP A 30 0.38 1.10 10.77
N GLN A 31 1.17 0.82 11.79
CA GLN A 31 2.18 1.75 12.28
C GLN A 31 3.55 1.20 11.92
N CYS A 32 4.29 1.97 11.14
CA CYS A 32 5.60 1.60 10.62
C CYS A 32 6.67 2.51 11.21
N SER A 33 7.78 1.91 11.65
CA SER A 33 8.98 2.60 12.12
C SER A 33 10.17 2.24 11.26
N PHE A 34 11.05 3.22 10.99
CA PHE A 34 12.25 3.00 10.20
C PHE A 34 13.16 1.95 10.85
N LYS A 35 13.61 1.00 10.04
CA LYS A 35 14.58 -0.02 10.45
C LYS A 35 15.94 0.24 9.84
N ASP A 36 16.03 0.20 8.54
CA ASP A 36 17.24 0.45 7.76
C ASP A 36 16.89 0.81 6.31
N GLY A 37 17.90 1.21 5.58
CA GLY A 37 17.75 1.50 4.16
C GLY A 37 19.08 1.96 3.57
N TRP A 38 19.08 2.09 2.25
CA TRP A 38 20.23 2.56 1.49
C TRP A 38 19.82 3.22 0.19
N THR A 39 20.71 4.05 -0.33
CA THR A 39 20.62 4.60 -1.69
C THR A 39 21.70 3.97 -2.56
N LEU A 40 21.33 3.69 -3.80
CA LEU A 40 22.29 3.35 -4.86
C LEU A 40 22.55 4.60 -5.69
N ASN A 41 23.81 5.04 -5.71
CA ASN A 41 24.24 6.18 -6.49
C ASN A 41 24.56 5.82 -7.93
N GLN A 42 24.68 6.81 -8.82
CA GLN A 42 24.97 6.58 -10.23
C GLN A 42 26.31 5.89 -10.49
N ASP A 43 27.30 6.17 -9.65
CA ASP A 43 28.63 5.55 -9.73
C ASP A 43 28.67 4.09 -9.24
N GLY A 44 27.52 3.56 -8.79
CA GLY A 44 27.37 2.20 -8.26
C GLY A 44 27.70 2.06 -6.78
N THR A 45 28.03 3.15 -6.08
CA THR A 45 28.24 3.12 -4.63
C THR A 45 26.92 3.10 -3.86
N GLU A 46 26.93 2.45 -2.70
CA GLU A 46 25.79 2.43 -1.78
C GLU A 46 26.04 3.35 -0.58
N THR A 47 25.02 4.07 -0.17
CA THR A 47 25.04 4.91 1.03
C THR A 47 23.90 4.47 1.96
N SER A 48 24.25 4.13 3.20
CA SER A 48 23.26 3.77 4.22
C SER A 48 22.44 4.98 4.64
N LEU A 49 21.15 4.79 4.85
CA LEU A 49 20.26 5.81 5.39
C LEU A 49 20.34 5.81 6.91
N SER A 50 20.46 7.01 7.49
CA SER A 50 20.40 7.21 8.95
C SER A 50 18.99 7.39 9.49
N LYS A 51 18.05 7.71 8.62
CA LYS A 51 16.61 7.88 8.91
C LYS A 51 15.77 7.53 7.70
N GLY A 52 14.55 7.10 7.95
CA GLY A 52 13.59 6.82 6.89
C GLY A 52 12.76 8.03 6.48
N THR A 53 12.01 7.86 5.43
CA THR A 53 11.08 8.84 4.88
C THR A 53 9.64 8.29 4.80
N PHE A 54 9.48 6.99 4.63
CA PHE A 54 8.18 6.33 4.44
C PHE A 54 7.62 5.67 5.70
N TYR A 55 8.19 5.95 6.86
CA TYR A 55 7.65 5.46 8.13
C TYR A 55 6.43 6.27 8.58
N GLY A 56 5.63 5.73 9.46
CA GLY A 56 4.47 6.38 10.06
C GLY A 56 3.21 5.52 10.02
N THR A 57 2.09 6.12 10.37
CA THR A 57 0.80 5.44 10.40
C THR A 57 0.08 5.62 9.07
N ARG A 58 -0.45 4.53 8.55
CA ARG A 58 -1.22 4.54 7.30
C ARG A 58 -2.33 3.50 7.32
N GLU A 59 -3.39 3.80 6.62
CA GLU A 59 -4.59 2.99 6.52
C GLU A 59 -4.79 2.52 5.08
N TYR A 60 -4.96 1.21 4.92
CA TYR A 60 -5.36 0.64 3.63
C TYR A 60 -6.86 0.78 3.46
N LEU A 61 -7.25 1.43 2.39
CA LEU A 61 -8.63 1.61 1.96
C LEU A 61 -8.90 0.68 0.77
N PRO A 62 -9.61 -0.44 0.98
CA PRO A 62 -9.99 -1.29 -0.11
C PRO A 62 -10.77 -0.52 -1.20
N PRO A 63 -10.61 -0.88 -2.47
CA PRO A 63 -9.91 -2.08 -2.96
C PRO A 63 -8.40 -1.92 -3.15
N ASP A 64 -7.86 -0.70 -3.26
CA ASP A 64 -6.52 -0.51 -3.81
C ASP A 64 -5.75 0.73 -3.33
N ARG A 65 -6.24 1.45 -2.33
CA ARG A 65 -5.65 2.73 -1.89
C ARG A 65 -5.03 2.67 -0.50
N MET A 66 -4.05 3.54 -0.29
CA MET A 66 -3.43 3.77 1.00
C MET A 66 -3.59 5.24 1.39
N LEU A 67 -4.02 5.47 2.62
CA LEU A 67 -4.14 6.81 3.20
C LEU A 67 -3.05 6.99 4.25
N PRO A 68 -2.10 7.92 4.06
CA PRO A 68 -1.17 8.31 5.11
C PRO A 68 -1.90 9.09 6.20
N LEU A 69 -1.86 8.61 7.45
CA LEU A 69 -2.55 9.23 8.59
C LEU A 69 -1.64 10.15 9.40
N GLN A 70 -0.34 9.87 9.41
CA GLN A 70 0.66 10.75 10.02
C GLN A 70 1.51 11.42 8.96
N THR A 71 1.96 12.62 9.31
CA THR A 71 2.71 13.48 8.40
C THR A 71 4.05 12.86 8.00
N HIS A 72 4.04 12.35 6.81
CA HIS A 72 5.24 12.23 5.99
C HIS A 72 5.54 13.62 5.38
N GLY A 73 6.68 13.77 4.76
CA GLY A 73 6.94 14.93 3.91
C GLY A 73 5.92 15.00 2.75
N PRO A 74 5.77 16.15 2.10
CA PRO A 74 4.81 16.32 1.01
C PRO A 74 5.04 15.34 -0.15
N MET A 75 6.29 15.03 -0.44
CA MET A 75 6.69 14.10 -1.50
C MET A 75 6.26 12.66 -1.16
N GLU A 76 6.56 12.20 0.03
CA GLU A 76 6.23 10.85 0.49
C GLU A 76 4.72 10.65 0.59
N THR A 77 4.00 11.67 1.05
CA THR A 77 2.53 11.67 1.09
C THR A 77 1.95 11.52 -0.31
N GLN A 78 2.42 12.31 -1.27
CA GLN A 78 1.99 12.22 -2.66
C GLN A 78 2.26 10.82 -3.23
N ILE A 79 3.45 10.28 -3.00
CA ILE A 79 3.81 8.93 -3.47
C ILE A 79 2.85 7.89 -2.91
N LEU A 80 2.60 7.89 -1.59
CA LEU A 80 1.71 6.91 -0.96
C LEU A 80 0.26 7.03 -1.46
N GLU A 81 -0.23 8.25 -1.69
CA GLU A 81 -1.57 8.49 -2.20
C GLU A 81 -1.76 8.05 -3.66
N GLU A 82 -0.70 8.13 -4.46
CA GLU A 82 -0.73 7.71 -5.87
C GLU A 82 -0.50 6.21 -6.07
N MET A 83 0.00 5.51 -5.05
CA MET A 83 0.21 4.06 -5.13
C MET A 83 -1.10 3.29 -5.23
N VAL A 84 -1.08 2.30 -6.11
CA VAL A 84 -2.17 1.32 -6.27
C VAL A 84 -1.73 0.01 -5.65
N TYR A 85 -2.53 -0.51 -4.74
CA TYR A 85 -2.24 -1.72 -3.98
C TYR A 85 -3.06 -2.91 -4.44
N GLN A 86 -2.41 -4.05 -4.50
CA GLN A 86 -3.05 -5.32 -4.78
C GLN A 86 -2.83 -6.28 -3.60
N PRO A 87 -3.88 -6.79 -2.97
CA PRO A 87 -3.75 -7.80 -1.94
C PRO A 87 -3.38 -9.15 -2.56
N VAL A 88 -2.32 -9.77 -2.02
CA VAL A 88 -1.88 -11.11 -2.40
C VAL A 88 -1.68 -11.90 -1.10
N ALA A 89 -2.61 -12.78 -0.78
CA ALA A 89 -2.69 -13.46 0.52
C ALA A 89 -2.71 -12.45 1.69
N THR A 90 -1.71 -12.47 2.57
CA THR A 90 -1.59 -11.55 3.71
C THR A 90 -0.71 -10.33 3.41
N THR A 91 -0.28 -10.17 2.18
CA THR A 91 0.65 -9.12 1.73
C THR A 91 -0.10 -8.12 0.85
N LEU A 92 0.22 -6.84 1.00
CA LEU A 92 -0.16 -5.80 0.05
C LEU A 92 1.04 -5.47 -0.82
N ILE A 93 0.86 -5.53 -2.13
CA ILE A 93 1.87 -5.11 -3.11
C ILE A 93 1.39 -3.82 -3.75
N GLY A 94 2.14 -2.75 -3.54
CA GLY A 94 1.86 -1.44 -4.08
C GLY A 94 2.84 -1.04 -5.17
N HIS A 95 2.39 -0.24 -6.13
CA HIS A 95 3.23 0.36 -7.15
C HIS A 95 2.65 1.69 -7.63
N ALA A 96 3.53 2.57 -8.05
CA ALA A 96 3.19 3.82 -8.72
C ALA A 96 4.30 4.27 -9.65
N VAL A 97 3.94 5.08 -10.64
CA VAL A 97 4.86 5.96 -11.34
C VAL A 97 4.42 7.38 -11.04
N VAL A 98 5.26 8.14 -10.38
CA VAL A 98 4.93 9.46 -9.83
C VAL A 98 5.82 10.52 -10.48
N GLU A 99 5.21 11.63 -10.86
CA GLU A 99 5.94 12.81 -11.34
C GLU A 99 5.95 13.88 -10.24
N ILE A 100 7.15 14.26 -9.81
CA ILE A 100 7.34 15.31 -8.80
C ILE A 100 8.28 16.36 -9.37
N GLY A 101 7.71 17.50 -9.74
CA GLY A 101 8.45 18.52 -10.48
C GLY A 101 8.91 17.98 -11.84
N SER A 102 10.23 17.96 -12.06
CA SER A 102 10.85 17.39 -13.28
C SER A 102 11.33 15.95 -13.13
N MET A 103 11.12 15.35 -11.94
CA MET A 103 11.53 13.97 -11.65
C MET A 103 10.40 12.99 -11.92
N THR A 104 10.74 11.87 -12.55
CA THR A 104 9.87 10.70 -12.65
C THR A 104 10.42 9.62 -11.72
N LEU A 105 9.56 9.08 -10.87
CA LEU A 105 9.88 8.04 -9.91
C LEU A 105 9.05 6.79 -10.19
N SER A 106 9.69 5.62 -10.16
CA SER A 106 8.98 4.33 -10.11
C SER A 106 9.07 3.81 -8.69
N VAL A 107 7.93 3.58 -8.06
CA VAL A 107 7.86 3.17 -6.66
C VAL A 107 7.17 1.82 -6.56
N SER A 108 7.71 0.95 -5.73
CA SER A 108 7.07 -0.31 -5.36
C SER A 108 7.17 -0.53 -3.85
N GLU A 109 6.17 -1.16 -3.29
CA GLU A 109 6.14 -1.54 -1.89
C GLU A 109 5.63 -2.96 -1.73
N THR A 110 6.23 -3.67 -0.78
CA THR A 110 5.71 -4.91 -0.23
C THR A 110 5.43 -4.67 1.24
N LEU A 111 4.15 -4.70 1.63
CA LEU A 111 3.70 -4.48 3.01
C LEU A 111 3.10 -5.74 3.58
N THR A 112 3.64 -6.18 4.69
CA THR A 112 3.15 -7.31 5.50
C THR A 112 2.75 -6.84 6.89
N ASP A 113 2.25 -7.73 7.73
CA ASP A 113 1.95 -7.43 9.14
C ASP A 113 3.22 -7.30 10.01
N LYS A 114 4.41 -7.38 9.43
CA LYS A 114 5.70 -7.30 10.14
C LYS A 114 6.63 -6.22 9.58
N GLU A 115 6.59 -6.01 8.27
CA GLU A 115 7.53 -5.10 7.62
C GLU A 115 6.96 -4.52 6.33
N SER A 116 7.50 -3.37 5.96
CA SER A 116 7.35 -2.74 4.66
C SER A 116 8.72 -2.60 4.01
N ILE A 117 8.81 -2.96 2.74
CA ILE A 117 9.99 -2.73 1.91
C ILE A 117 9.53 -1.84 0.77
N ILE A 118 10.06 -0.62 0.73
CA ILE A 118 9.78 0.37 -0.33
C ILE A 118 11.04 0.54 -1.17
N THR A 119 10.86 0.43 -2.48
CA THR A 119 11.90 0.70 -3.47
C THR A 119 11.47 1.86 -4.34
N VAL A 120 12.30 2.88 -4.44
CA VAL A 120 12.11 4.04 -5.32
C VAL A 120 13.23 4.05 -6.34
N ILE A 121 12.86 4.05 -7.61
CA ILE A 121 13.80 4.19 -8.73
C ILE A 121 13.64 5.60 -9.29
N PHE A 122 14.75 6.33 -9.33
CA PHE A 122 14.80 7.69 -9.83
C PHE A 122 15.20 7.70 -11.31
N HIS A 123 14.49 8.47 -12.08
CA HIS A 123 14.78 8.67 -13.50
C HIS A 123 15.39 10.05 -13.78
N ASP A 124 16.01 10.67 -12.77
CA ASP A 124 16.61 12.00 -12.84
C ASP A 124 18.09 12.00 -13.24
N GLY A 125 18.72 10.84 -13.28
CA GLY A 125 20.10 10.68 -13.69
C GLY A 125 21.16 10.90 -12.57
N VAL A 126 20.78 11.23 -11.33
CA VAL A 126 21.70 11.45 -10.22
C VAL A 126 21.70 10.30 -9.20
N THR A 127 20.55 9.99 -8.65
CA THR A 127 20.34 8.84 -7.77
C THR A 127 19.64 7.74 -8.55
N LYS A 128 20.12 6.51 -8.45
CA LYS A 128 19.48 5.39 -9.17
C LYS A 128 18.31 4.82 -8.43
N ALA A 129 18.51 4.52 -7.15
CA ALA A 129 17.48 3.87 -6.33
C ALA A 129 17.62 4.22 -4.86
N LEU A 130 16.50 4.14 -4.17
CA LEU A 130 16.42 4.14 -2.72
C LEU A 130 15.64 2.89 -2.30
N VAL A 131 16.15 2.20 -1.28
CA VAL A 131 15.43 1.12 -0.63
C VAL A 131 15.30 1.46 0.84
N GLU A 132 14.08 1.42 1.34
CA GLU A 132 13.77 1.65 2.75
C GLU A 132 13.01 0.46 3.31
N ARG A 133 13.45 0.00 4.46
CA ARG A 133 12.82 -1.08 5.19
C ARG A 133 12.30 -0.57 6.53
N ASN A 134 11.04 -0.81 6.78
CA ASN A 134 10.35 -0.40 8.00
C ASN A 134 9.79 -1.62 8.74
N LEU A 135 9.84 -1.58 10.05
CA LEU A 135 9.10 -2.51 10.90
C LEU A 135 7.67 -1.99 11.04
N CYS A 136 6.72 -2.80 10.63
CA CYS A 136 5.31 -2.44 10.65
C CYS A 136 4.55 -3.33 11.64
N ILE A 137 3.62 -2.72 12.37
CA ILE A 137 2.69 -3.41 13.26
C ILE A 137 1.29 -3.06 12.78
N ARG A 138 0.49 -4.07 12.53
CA ARG A 138 -0.92 -3.87 12.26
C ARG A 138 -1.63 -3.58 13.57
N ILE A 139 -2.35 -2.47 13.65
CA ILE A 139 -3.04 -2.01 14.86
C ILE A 139 -4.57 -2.14 14.77
N GLU A 140 -5.11 -2.31 13.57
CA GLU A 140 -6.53 -2.60 13.30
C GLU A 140 -6.69 -3.43 12.02
#